data_7ac5eaf75e3bbca02174f3fe1da56a95
#
_entry.id   7ac5eaf75e3bbca02174f3fe1da56a95
#
_cell.length_a   1.000
_cell.length_b   1.000
_cell.length_c   1.000
_cell.angle_alpha   90.00
_cell.angle_beta   90.00
_cell.angle_gamma   90.00
#
_symmetry.space_group_name_H-M   'P 1'
#
loop_
_entity.id
_entity.type
_entity.pdbx_description
1 polymer ?
#
loop_
_entity_poly.entity_id
_entity_poly.type
_entity_poly.pdbx_seq_one_letter_code
_entity_poly.pdbx_strand_id
1 'polypeptide(L)'
;MSDTHAVLPARPPYDSATAALLERIQPLGVFRTMTMRNIPSWRVPADEVREGFLIRHPDIDLEDVEVVREDGTTLPATVARSVRDVSCGRPGPLFLSLHGGGLIMGCRFNGLLTIVPWLRRYGGVIVSPEYRLAPEDP
;
A
#
# COMPACT_ATOMS: atom_id res chain seq x y z
N MET A 1 36.61 -26.91 -1.64
CA MET A 1 35.55 -26.42 -0.72
C MET A 1 34.23 -26.82 -1.35
N SER A 2 33.59 -27.85 -0.79
CA SER A 2 32.38 -28.44 -1.36
C SER A 2 31.17 -27.56 -0.96
N ASP A 3 30.57 -26.90 -1.93
CA ASP A 3 29.30 -26.19 -1.75
C ASP A 3 28.19 -27.23 -1.49
N THR A 4 27.90 -27.42 -0.24
CA THR A 4 26.73 -28.22 0.19
C THR A 4 25.50 -27.32 0.01
N HIS A 5 24.92 -27.34 -1.20
CA HIS A 5 23.60 -26.78 -1.39
C HIS A 5 22.63 -27.52 -0.50
N ALA A 6 22.19 -26.87 0.59
CA ALA A 6 21.12 -27.40 1.44
C ALA A 6 19.89 -27.60 0.58
N VAL A 7 19.45 -28.83 0.41
CA VAL A 7 18.20 -29.15 -0.27
C VAL A 7 17.08 -28.60 0.59
N LEU A 8 16.43 -27.52 0.14
CA LEU A 8 15.27 -26.97 0.83
C LEU A 8 14.15 -28.01 0.86
N PRO A 9 13.47 -28.17 1.98
CA PRO A 9 12.33 -29.10 2.08
C PRO A 9 11.28 -28.74 1.04
N ALA A 10 10.59 -29.71 0.50
CA ALA A 10 9.45 -29.50 -0.38
C ALA A 10 8.42 -28.60 0.29
N ARG A 11 7.90 -27.63 -0.45
CA ARG A 11 6.82 -26.77 0.06
C ARG A 11 5.60 -27.62 0.37
N PRO A 12 4.90 -27.39 1.49
CA PRO A 12 3.65 -28.04 1.76
C PRO A 12 2.64 -27.67 0.66
N PRO A 13 1.71 -28.58 0.30
CA PRO A 13 0.68 -28.27 -0.67
C PRO A 13 -0.22 -27.14 -0.15
N TYR A 14 -0.74 -26.34 -1.08
CA TYR A 14 -1.77 -25.35 -0.75
C TYR A 14 -3.07 -26.07 -0.34
N ASP A 15 -3.87 -25.42 0.51
CA ASP A 15 -5.25 -25.86 0.69
C ASP A 15 -6.03 -25.77 -0.63
N SER A 16 -7.14 -26.51 -0.74
CA SER A 16 -7.87 -26.65 -1.99
C SER A 16 -8.43 -25.32 -2.54
N ALA A 17 -8.84 -24.40 -1.67
CA ALA A 17 -9.39 -23.10 -2.09
C ALA A 17 -8.28 -22.20 -2.65
N THR A 18 -7.13 -22.16 -1.99
CA THR A 18 -5.95 -21.43 -2.46
C THR A 18 -5.42 -22.01 -3.76
N ALA A 19 -5.33 -23.34 -3.90
CA ALA A 19 -4.90 -23.99 -5.13
C ALA A 19 -5.81 -23.62 -6.31
N ALA A 20 -7.13 -23.71 -6.14
CA ALA A 20 -8.10 -23.35 -7.17
C ALA A 20 -8.03 -21.87 -7.56
N LEU A 21 -7.80 -20.97 -6.60
CA LEU A 21 -7.58 -19.55 -6.89
C LEU A 21 -6.32 -19.35 -7.72
N LEU A 22 -5.20 -19.97 -7.35
CA LEU A 22 -3.93 -19.88 -8.05
C LEU A 22 -4.04 -20.35 -9.50
N GLU A 23 -4.72 -21.48 -9.75
CA GLU A 23 -4.98 -21.98 -11.10
C GLU A 23 -5.75 -20.96 -11.96
N ARG A 24 -6.71 -20.25 -11.39
CA ARG A 24 -7.51 -19.24 -12.09
C ARG A 24 -6.73 -17.97 -12.42
N ILE A 25 -5.82 -17.54 -11.55
CA ILE A 25 -5.08 -16.29 -11.74
C ILE A 25 -3.74 -16.48 -12.45
N GLN A 26 -3.20 -17.70 -12.48
CA GLN A 26 -1.94 -17.99 -13.18
C GLN A 26 -1.95 -17.59 -14.67
N PRO A 27 -3.02 -17.86 -15.46
CA PRO A 27 -3.07 -17.43 -16.86
C PRO A 27 -3.08 -15.91 -17.05
N LEU A 28 -3.45 -15.16 -16.03
CA LEU A 28 -3.44 -13.68 -16.06
C LEU A 28 -2.03 -13.07 -15.99
N GLY A 29 -0.99 -13.91 -15.85
CA GLY A 29 0.40 -13.47 -15.80
C GLY A 29 0.76 -12.70 -14.52
N VAL A 30 -0.06 -12.78 -13.47
CA VAL A 30 0.19 -12.12 -12.18
C VAL A 30 1.43 -12.64 -11.44
N PHE A 31 1.92 -13.81 -11.83
CA PHE A 31 3.13 -14.44 -11.25
C PHE A 31 4.33 -14.40 -12.21
N ARG A 32 4.47 -13.32 -12.95
CA ARG A 32 5.70 -13.11 -13.73
C ARG A 32 6.88 -13.00 -12.80
N THR A 33 8.01 -13.55 -13.19
CA THR A 33 9.24 -13.43 -12.39
C THR A 33 9.60 -11.97 -12.21
N MET A 34 9.60 -11.51 -10.96
CA MET A 34 10.04 -10.17 -10.61
C MET A 34 11.56 -10.15 -10.54
N THR A 35 12.13 -9.17 -11.20
CA THR A 35 13.58 -8.92 -11.21
C THR A 35 13.84 -7.45 -10.92
N MET A 36 15.01 -7.09 -10.44
CA MET A 36 15.38 -5.69 -10.19
C MET A 36 15.12 -4.80 -11.42
N ARG A 37 15.28 -5.34 -12.61
CA ARG A 37 15.10 -4.60 -13.86
C ARG A 37 13.64 -4.30 -14.19
N ASN A 38 12.70 -5.19 -13.82
CA ASN A 38 11.30 -5.05 -14.18
C ASN A 38 10.40 -4.56 -13.05
N ILE A 39 10.92 -4.33 -11.83
CA ILE A 39 10.16 -3.77 -10.72
C ILE A 39 9.38 -2.51 -11.10
N PRO A 40 9.98 -1.50 -11.78
CA PRO A 40 9.24 -0.28 -12.13
C PRO A 40 7.98 -0.54 -12.98
N SER A 41 8.01 -1.57 -13.84
CA SER A 41 6.85 -1.92 -14.68
C SER A 41 5.69 -2.57 -13.94
N TRP A 42 5.87 -2.91 -12.65
CA TRP A 42 4.83 -3.45 -11.79
C TRP A 42 4.15 -2.38 -10.94
N ARG A 43 4.69 -1.18 -10.93
CA ARG A 43 4.15 -0.06 -10.16
C ARG A 43 3.01 0.59 -10.95
N VAL A 44 1.87 0.74 -10.30
CA VAL A 44 0.78 1.55 -10.80
C VAL A 44 1.06 3.01 -10.44
N PRO A 45 0.91 3.96 -11.38
CA PRO A 45 1.08 5.39 -11.08
C PRO A 45 0.21 5.82 -9.89
N ALA A 46 0.78 6.61 -8.99
CA ALA A 46 0.08 7.03 -7.76
C ALA A 46 -1.20 7.83 -8.07
N ASP A 47 -1.19 8.64 -9.13
CA ASP A 47 -2.35 9.44 -9.54
C ASP A 47 -3.51 8.55 -10.01
N GLU A 48 -3.24 7.46 -10.71
CA GLU A 48 -4.25 6.49 -11.12
C GLU A 48 -4.89 5.80 -9.90
N VAL A 49 -4.06 5.42 -8.90
CA VAL A 49 -4.55 4.83 -7.65
C VAL A 49 -5.40 5.85 -6.88
N ARG A 50 -4.96 7.12 -6.82
CA ARG A 50 -5.66 8.23 -6.18
C ARG A 50 -7.03 8.45 -6.82
N GLU A 51 -7.08 8.56 -8.14
CA GLU A 51 -8.32 8.76 -8.89
C GLU A 51 -9.31 7.61 -8.64
N GLY A 52 -8.83 6.38 -8.77
CA GLY A 52 -9.64 5.19 -8.47
C GLY A 52 -10.09 5.12 -7.01
N PHE A 53 -9.35 5.68 -6.07
CA PHE A 53 -9.77 5.79 -4.67
C PHE A 53 -10.91 6.82 -4.53
N LEU A 54 -10.77 8.02 -5.07
CA LEU A 54 -11.77 9.09 -4.96
C LEU A 54 -13.12 8.72 -5.62
N ILE A 55 -13.08 8.01 -6.75
CA ILE A 55 -14.30 7.49 -7.39
C ILE A 55 -15.07 6.56 -6.44
N ARG A 56 -14.39 5.70 -5.70
CA ARG A 56 -15.01 4.74 -4.77
C ARG A 56 -15.37 5.35 -3.41
N HIS A 57 -14.74 6.46 -3.04
CA HIS A 57 -14.87 7.09 -1.73
C HIS A 57 -15.08 8.61 -1.87
N PRO A 58 -16.19 9.06 -2.50
CA PRO A 58 -16.46 10.49 -2.71
C PRO A 58 -16.75 11.25 -1.40
N ASP A 59 -16.91 10.52 -0.30
CA ASP A 59 -17.09 11.05 1.05
C ASP A 59 -15.76 11.26 1.80
N ILE A 60 -14.63 11.01 1.15
CA ILE A 60 -13.30 11.22 1.72
C ILE A 60 -12.58 12.34 0.96
N ASP A 61 -12.10 13.30 1.70
CA ASP A 61 -11.25 14.37 1.20
C ASP A 61 -9.77 14.01 1.37
N LEU A 62 -8.95 14.33 0.38
CA LEU A 62 -7.52 14.04 0.35
C LEU A 62 -6.74 15.35 0.18
N GLU A 63 -5.92 15.66 1.16
CA GLU A 63 -5.00 16.78 1.16
C GLU A 63 -3.56 16.26 1.09
N ASP A 64 -2.80 16.67 0.09
CA ASP A 64 -1.38 16.34 -0.02
C ASP A 64 -0.55 17.33 0.79
N VAL A 65 0.38 16.81 1.58
CA VAL A 65 1.27 17.57 2.44
C VAL A 65 2.71 17.09 2.28
N GLU A 66 3.67 17.92 2.65
CA GLU A 66 5.08 17.54 2.76
C GLU A 66 5.50 17.44 4.21
N VAL A 67 6.11 16.32 4.56
CA VAL A 67 6.70 16.10 5.89
C VAL A 67 8.19 16.34 5.80
N VAL A 68 8.69 17.30 6.58
CA VAL A 68 10.13 17.57 6.66
C VAL A 68 10.78 16.53 7.56
N ARG A 69 11.82 15.89 7.07
CA ARG A 69 12.61 14.89 7.78
C ARG A 69 13.74 15.54 8.58
N GLU A 70 14.35 14.80 9.50
CA GLU A 70 15.48 15.28 10.30
C GLU A 70 16.70 15.70 9.46
N ASP A 71 16.88 15.06 8.29
CA ASP A 71 17.97 15.39 7.35
C ASP A 71 17.66 16.59 6.46
N GLY A 72 16.51 17.25 6.66
CA GLY A 72 16.05 18.41 5.89
C GLY A 72 15.40 18.08 4.56
N THR A 73 15.36 16.81 4.16
CA THR A 73 14.62 16.37 2.97
C THR A 73 13.13 16.31 3.25
N THR A 74 12.30 16.36 2.20
CA THR A 74 10.85 16.24 2.33
C THR A 74 10.37 14.85 1.91
N LEU A 75 9.26 14.44 2.51
CA LEU A 75 8.54 13.22 2.20
C LEU A 75 7.09 13.60 1.89
N PRO A 76 6.57 13.33 0.68
CA PRO A 76 5.16 13.53 0.40
C PRO A 76 4.29 12.65 1.29
N ALA A 77 3.20 13.19 1.77
CA ALA A 77 2.19 12.45 2.51
C ALA A 77 0.79 12.91 2.11
N THR A 78 -0.20 12.07 2.31
CA THR A 78 -1.61 12.41 2.12
C THR A 78 -2.33 12.34 3.46
N VAL A 79 -3.08 13.39 3.77
CA VAL A 79 -4.01 13.44 4.89
C VAL A 79 -5.40 13.19 4.35
N ALA A 80 -6.06 12.13 4.82
CA ALA A 80 -7.42 11.81 4.43
C ALA A 80 -8.40 12.12 5.58
N ARG A 81 -9.51 12.78 5.25
CA ARG A 81 -10.58 13.12 6.20
C ARG A 81 -11.94 12.73 5.63
N SER A 82 -12.89 12.40 6.49
CA SER A 82 -14.28 12.30 6.07
C SER A 82 -14.85 13.68 5.83
N VAL A 83 -15.55 13.87 4.70
CA VAL A 83 -16.32 15.11 4.42
C VAL A 83 -17.43 15.33 5.46
N ARG A 84 -17.88 14.24 6.09
CA ARG A 84 -18.82 14.31 7.19
C ARG A 84 -18.04 14.31 8.50
N ASP A 85 -18.00 15.44 9.18
CA ASP A 85 -17.44 15.48 10.52
C ASP A 85 -18.34 14.67 11.49
N VAL A 86 -17.89 13.47 11.81
CA VAL A 86 -18.55 12.58 12.77
C VAL A 86 -18.00 12.79 14.19
N SER A 87 -17.04 13.68 14.36
CA SER A 87 -16.34 13.93 15.63
C SER A 87 -17.18 14.76 16.60
N CYS A 88 -18.21 15.45 16.11
CA CYS A 88 -19.03 16.39 16.90
C CYS A 88 -18.18 17.42 17.68
N GLY A 89 -17.08 17.90 17.06
CA GLY A 89 -16.15 18.83 17.65
C GLY A 89 -15.16 18.24 18.66
N ARG A 90 -15.11 16.90 18.79
CA ARG A 90 -14.12 16.22 19.63
C ARG A 90 -12.89 15.84 18.79
N PRO A 91 -11.68 15.89 19.37
CA PRO A 91 -10.50 15.34 18.71
C PRO A 91 -10.71 13.86 18.39
N GLY A 92 -10.66 13.51 17.11
CA GLY A 92 -10.72 12.12 16.66
C GLY A 92 -9.34 11.45 16.67
N PRO A 93 -9.29 10.13 16.44
CA PRO A 93 -8.05 9.39 16.35
C PRO A 93 -7.22 9.81 15.13
N LEU A 94 -5.90 9.68 15.26
CA LEU A 94 -4.98 9.73 14.13
C LEU A 94 -4.62 8.29 13.74
N PHE A 95 -4.82 7.95 12.48
CA PHE A 95 -4.41 6.68 11.88
C PHE A 95 -3.19 6.91 11.01
N LEU A 96 -2.09 6.25 11.30
CA LEU A 96 -0.94 6.21 10.42
C LEU A 96 -1.06 5.02 9.47
N SER A 97 -1.11 5.28 8.17
CA SER A 97 -1.21 4.27 7.12
C SER A 97 0.12 4.08 6.41
N LEU A 98 0.74 2.94 6.59
CA LEU A 98 1.92 2.54 5.83
C LEU A 98 1.50 1.48 4.81
N HIS A 99 1.59 1.80 3.53
CA HIS A 99 1.13 0.87 2.49
C HIS A 99 2.02 -0.37 2.37
N GLY A 100 1.43 -1.46 1.91
CA GLY A 100 2.14 -2.68 1.56
C GLY A 100 2.83 -2.59 0.20
N GLY A 101 3.50 -3.67 -0.21
CA GLY A 101 4.16 -3.77 -1.51
C GLY A 101 5.61 -4.26 -1.42
N GLY A 102 6.00 -4.83 -0.27
CA GLY A 102 7.33 -5.42 -0.06
C GLY A 102 8.47 -4.41 -0.15
N LEU A 103 8.22 -3.13 0.12
CA LEU A 103 9.17 -2.00 -0.01
C LEU A 103 9.66 -1.77 -1.45
N ILE A 104 9.05 -2.38 -2.45
CA ILE A 104 9.44 -2.28 -3.87
C ILE A 104 8.30 -1.76 -4.76
N MET A 105 7.06 -1.77 -4.26
CA MET A 105 5.88 -1.29 -4.99
C MET A 105 4.83 -0.72 -4.05
N GLY A 106 3.76 -0.19 -4.64
CA GLY A 106 2.68 0.50 -3.93
C GLY A 106 2.91 2.00 -3.87
N CYS A 107 1.95 2.71 -3.29
CA CYS A 107 1.99 4.14 -3.05
C CYS A 107 1.11 4.49 -1.84
N ARG A 108 1.21 5.72 -1.36
CA ARG A 108 0.45 6.23 -0.20
C ARG A 108 -1.07 6.04 -0.27
N PHE A 109 -1.64 5.86 -1.45
CA PHE A 109 -3.09 5.67 -1.61
C PHE A 109 -3.54 4.21 -1.42
N ASN A 110 -2.64 3.23 -1.58
CA ASN A 110 -2.98 1.81 -1.46
C ASN A 110 -3.42 1.41 -0.04
N GLY A 111 -2.81 2.01 0.99
CA GLY A 111 -3.11 1.71 2.39
C GLY A 111 -4.44 2.27 2.88
N LEU A 112 -4.96 3.31 2.24
CA LEU A 112 -6.15 4.03 2.71
C LEU A 112 -7.40 3.16 2.77
N LEU A 113 -7.57 2.25 1.80
CA LEU A 113 -8.77 1.40 1.68
C LEU A 113 -9.08 0.58 2.94
N THR A 114 -8.04 0.13 3.64
CA THR A 114 -8.20 -0.70 4.84
C THR A 114 -8.59 0.12 6.07
N ILE A 115 -8.31 1.43 6.07
CA ILE A 115 -8.51 2.32 7.22
C ILE A 115 -9.78 3.19 7.07
N VAL A 116 -10.25 3.43 5.85
CA VAL A 116 -11.48 4.22 5.60
C VAL A 116 -12.69 3.79 6.45
N PRO A 117 -12.98 2.49 6.67
CA PRO A 117 -14.09 2.09 7.54
C PRO A 117 -13.94 2.60 8.99
N TRP A 118 -12.72 2.68 9.50
CA TRP A 118 -12.42 3.21 10.84
C TRP A 118 -12.60 4.72 10.88
N LEU A 119 -12.11 5.43 9.83
CA LEU A 119 -12.30 6.87 9.68
C LEU A 119 -13.80 7.23 9.69
N ARG A 120 -14.62 6.50 8.95
CA ARG A 120 -16.08 6.69 8.91
C ARG A 120 -16.76 6.43 10.24
N ARG A 121 -16.24 5.48 11.01
CA ARG A 121 -16.84 5.09 12.29
C ARG A 121 -16.44 6.00 13.43
N TYR A 122 -15.18 6.42 13.49
CA TYR A 122 -14.61 7.10 14.65
C TYR A 122 -14.24 8.56 14.38
N GLY A 123 -14.33 9.02 13.13
CA GLY A 123 -13.80 10.32 12.74
C GLY A 123 -12.27 10.36 12.78
N GLY A 124 -11.72 11.54 12.92
CA GLY A 124 -10.29 11.77 12.98
C GLY A 124 -9.65 11.94 11.61
N VAL A 125 -8.41 11.54 11.48
CA VAL A 125 -7.63 11.70 10.25
C VAL A 125 -6.78 10.46 9.96
N ILE A 126 -6.55 10.16 8.68
CA ILE A 126 -5.54 9.22 8.24
C ILE A 126 -4.36 10.02 7.69
N VAL A 127 -3.16 9.70 8.10
CA VAL A 127 -1.91 10.20 7.49
C VAL A 127 -1.22 9.04 6.81
N SER A 128 -0.96 9.17 5.51
CA SER A 128 -0.32 8.13 4.69
C SER A 128 0.91 8.73 3.98
N PRO A 129 2.12 8.43 4.46
CA PRO A 129 3.35 8.90 3.84
C PRO A 129 3.73 8.06 2.62
N GLU A 130 4.38 8.72 1.63
CA GLU A 130 5.00 8.08 0.48
C GLU A 130 6.44 7.75 0.83
N TYR A 131 6.65 6.62 1.48
CA TYR A 131 8.00 6.20 1.82
C TYR A 131 8.78 5.73 0.58
N ARG A 132 10.09 5.85 0.62
CA ARG A 132 10.99 5.49 -0.47
C ARG A 132 10.97 3.98 -0.73
N LEU A 133 11.11 3.60 -2.00
CA LEU A 133 11.06 2.21 -2.44
C LEU A 133 12.40 1.77 -3.02
N ALA A 134 12.74 0.51 -2.78
CA ALA A 134 13.83 -0.15 -3.46
C ALA A 134 13.41 -0.48 -4.94
N PRO A 135 14.34 -0.55 -5.88
CA PRO A 135 15.79 -0.49 -5.71
C PRO A 135 16.39 0.92 -5.70
N GLU A 136 15.59 1.96 -5.93
CA GLU A 136 16.08 3.33 -6.08
C GLU A 136 16.61 3.89 -4.75
N ASP A 137 15.93 3.54 -3.67
CA ASP A 137 16.26 3.96 -2.30
C ASP A 137 16.20 2.74 -1.37
N PRO A 138 17.24 1.89 -1.34
CA PRO A 138 17.25 0.67 -0.56
C PRO A 138 17.39 0.89 0.95
#